data_40eae5afbf77f1733af8e747833606df
#
_entry.id   40eae5afbf77f1733af8e747833606df
#
_cell.length_a   1.000
_cell.length_b   1.000
_cell.length_c   1.000
_cell.angle_alpha   90.00
_cell.angle_beta   90.00
_cell.angle_gamma   90.00
#
_symmetry.space_group_name_H-M   'P 1'
#
loop_
_entity.id
_entity.type
_entity.pdbx_description
1 polymer ?
#
loop_
_entity_poly.entity_id
_entity_poly.type
_entity_poly.pdbx_seq_one_letter_code
_entity_poly.pdbx_strand_id
1 'polypeptide(L)'
;MRQHCQSITFADNEYDTLSEPLKIMNFAMKLHYQLLAAQAENTDTLPILLIHGLFGNLDNLGVLARDLNQQHSVIKVDLRNHGLSPRSDEMSYAAMAQDLLTLLDDLQIARAIVIGHSMGGKAAMALTALAPDRIARLVVIDIAPVAYPSRHHDDIFAALTAVSDAGLTQRQQAAQLMRDYLDEEGVIQFLLKSFHQGEWRFNLPVLFANYAAIIGWREVPAWPHPTLFIRGGLSEYVQNSYRDAIARQFPQARAYEVAGTGHWVHAEKPQAVLRAIHRFLGQP
;
A
#
# COMPACT_ATOMS: atom_id res chain seq x y z
N MET A 1 71.45 8.39 46.57
CA MET A 1 70.80 7.95 45.31
C MET A 1 69.30 8.05 45.46
N ARG A 2 68.68 9.07 44.96
CA ARG A 2 67.19 9.24 44.94
C ARG A 2 66.77 9.24 43.51
N GLN A 3 66.03 8.22 43.12
CA GLN A 3 65.33 8.12 41.79
C GLN A 3 64.10 8.98 41.78
N HIS A 4 64.08 9.90 40.84
CA HIS A 4 62.87 10.69 40.52
C HIS A 4 61.87 9.82 39.72
N CYS A 5 60.70 9.67 40.28
CA CYS A 5 59.55 9.14 39.58
C CYS A 5 58.80 10.32 38.93
N GLN A 6 58.80 10.40 37.59
CA GLN A 6 57.99 11.36 36.82
C GLN A 6 56.59 10.76 36.63
N SER A 7 55.63 11.46 37.14
CA SER A 7 54.21 11.17 36.87
C SER A 7 53.78 11.68 35.48
N ILE A 8 53.33 10.80 34.65
CA ILE A 8 52.73 11.14 33.36
C ILE A 8 51.23 11.40 33.60
N THR A 9 50.84 12.66 33.44
CA THR A 9 49.41 13.07 33.37
C THR A 9 48.87 12.78 32.00
N PHE A 10 47.82 11.93 31.90
CA PHE A 10 47.04 11.78 30.70
C PHE A 10 46.09 12.96 30.57
N ALA A 11 46.17 13.65 29.44
CA ALA A 11 45.21 14.68 29.08
C ALA A 11 43.84 14.05 28.79
N ASP A 12 42.81 14.60 29.40
CA ASP A 12 41.40 14.29 29.12
C ASP A 12 41.09 14.67 27.68
N ASN A 13 40.79 13.66 26.86
CA ASN A 13 40.27 13.84 25.52
C ASN A 13 38.77 13.96 25.63
N GLU A 14 38.28 15.19 25.61
CA GLU A 14 36.85 15.49 25.39
C GLU A 14 36.48 15.02 23.99
N TYR A 15 35.88 13.82 23.90
CA TYR A 15 35.06 13.44 22.75
C TYR A 15 33.67 13.99 22.98
N ASP A 16 33.51 15.25 22.68
CA ASP A 16 32.18 15.84 22.47
C ASP A 16 31.66 15.39 21.10
N THR A 17 31.08 14.18 21.05
CA THR A 17 30.33 13.70 19.90
C THR A 17 28.96 14.34 19.94
N LEU A 18 28.88 15.53 19.38
CA LEU A 18 27.63 16.08 18.91
C LEU A 18 27.02 15.08 17.90
N SER A 19 26.13 14.21 18.39
CA SER A 19 25.25 13.44 17.54
C SER A 19 24.26 14.42 16.90
N GLU A 20 24.64 14.99 15.76
CA GLU A 20 23.67 15.60 14.88
C GLU A 20 22.63 14.53 14.57
N PRO A 21 21.31 14.80 14.79
CA PRO A 21 20.29 13.88 14.32
C PRO A 21 20.44 13.82 12.81
N LEU A 22 20.72 12.61 12.29
CA LEU A 22 20.63 12.32 10.87
C LEU A 22 19.33 12.95 10.38
N LYS A 23 19.44 14.07 9.66
CA LYS A 23 18.34 14.62 8.88
C LYS A 23 17.99 13.53 7.87
N ILE A 24 16.98 12.73 8.23
CA ILE A 24 16.28 11.88 7.26
C ILE A 24 15.73 12.89 6.26
N MET A 25 16.42 13.07 5.15
CA MET A 25 15.89 13.80 4.00
C MET A 25 14.74 12.96 3.49
N ASN A 26 13.55 13.28 3.98
CA ASN A 26 12.32 12.68 3.51
C ASN A 26 12.10 13.14 2.07
N PHE A 27 12.53 12.33 1.12
CA PHE A 27 12.18 12.49 -0.29
C PHE A 27 10.75 11.96 -0.51
N ALA A 28 9.77 12.68 0.04
CA ALA A 28 8.39 12.45 -0.32
C ALA A 28 8.22 12.75 -1.81
N MET A 29 7.53 11.85 -2.51
CA MET A 29 7.32 11.97 -3.95
C MET A 29 5.96 12.60 -4.23
N LYS A 30 5.91 13.44 -5.26
CA LYS A 30 4.62 13.91 -5.80
C LYS A 30 3.98 12.77 -6.57
N LEU A 31 3.02 12.11 -5.95
CA LEU A 31 2.30 11.00 -6.56
C LEU A 31 1.36 11.50 -7.66
N HIS A 32 1.21 10.70 -8.70
CA HIS A 32 0.16 10.86 -9.69
C HIS A 32 -1.19 10.45 -9.07
N TYR A 33 -2.21 11.28 -9.24
CA TYR A 33 -3.54 11.03 -8.70
C TYR A 33 -4.64 11.54 -9.62
N GLN A 34 -5.84 11.08 -9.37
CA GLN A 34 -7.08 11.61 -9.95
C GLN A 34 -8.04 11.96 -8.82
N LEU A 35 -8.49 13.21 -8.81
CA LEU A 35 -9.51 13.70 -7.88
C LEU A 35 -10.87 13.75 -8.60
N LEU A 36 -11.86 13.06 -8.03
CA LEU A 36 -13.25 13.07 -8.45
C LEU A 36 -14.03 13.85 -7.39
N ALA A 37 -14.60 14.99 -7.76
CA ALA A 37 -15.47 15.75 -6.86
C ALA A 37 -16.75 14.94 -6.58
N ALA A 38 -17.31 15.03 -5.36
CA ALA A 38 -18.57 14.40 -5.02
C ALA A 38 -19.68 14.82 -6.00
N GLN A 39 -20.53 13.88 -6.41
CA GLN A 39 -21.65 14.18 -7.32
C GLN A 39 -22.85 14.81 -6.59
N ALA A 40 -23.03 14.44 -5.32
CA ALA A 40 -24.05 15.06 -4.49
C ALA A 40 -23.68 16.49 -4.11
N GLU A 41 -24.64 17.43 -4.22
CA GLU A 41 -24.47 18.81 -3.83
C GLU A 41 -24.40 18.94 -2.29
N ASN A 42 -23.54 19.84 -1.80
CA ASN A 42 -23.44 20.23 -0.37
C ASN A 42 -23.23 19.07 0.61
N THR A 43 -22.42 18.09 0.24
CA THR A 43 -22.02 17.02 1.17
C THR A 43 -20.91 17.49 2.08
N ASP A 44 -21.14 17.50 3.38
CA ASP A 44 -20.11 17.67 4.42
C ASP A 44 -19.44 16.31 4.73
N THR A 45 -19.14 15.55 3.67
CA THR A 45 -18.55 14.22 3.79
C THR A 45 -17.03 14.30 3.63
N LEU A 46 -16.33 13.50 4.44
CA LEU A 46 -14.87 13.41 4.31
C LEU A 46 -14.49 12.79 2.95
N PRO A 47 -13.42 13.25 2.33
CA PRO A 47 -12.90 12.66 1.10
C PRO A 47 -12.39 11.23 1.36
N ILE A 48 -12.42 10.42 0.31
CA ILE A 48 -11.94 9.03 0.33
C ILE A 48 -10.66 8.94 -0.50
N LEU A 49 -9.59 8.41 0.10
CA LEU A 49 -8.35 8.07 -0.59
C LEU A 49 -8.34 6.56 -0.90
N LEU A 50 -8.27 6.20 -2.19
CA LEU A 50 -8.21 4.84 -2.68
C LEU A 50 -6.79 4.47 -3.11
N ILE A 51 -6.25 3.37 -2.55
CA ILE A 51 -4.87 2.94 -2.73
C ILE A 51 -4.84 1.50 -3.28
N HIS A 52 -4.27 1.34 -4.49
CA HIS A 52 -4.17 0.05 -5.17
C HIS A 52 -3.11 -0.90 -4.58
N GLY A 53 -3.15 -2.17 -4.98
CA GLY A 53 -2.19 -3.20 -4.61
C GLY A 53 -0.97 -3.27 -5.55
N LEU A 54 -0.08 -4.22 -5.25
CA LEU A 54 1.13 -4.49 -6.04
C LEU A 54 0.78 -4.75 -7.52
N PHE A 55 1.61 -4.26 -8.44
CA PHE A 55 1.44 -4.28 -9.91
C PHE A 55 0.23 -3.52 -10.43
N GLY A 56 -0.54 -2.89 -9.54
CA GLY A 56 -1.72 -2.12 -9.89
C GLY A 56 -1.43 -0.68 -10.30
N ASN A 57 -2.52 0.05 -10.47
CA ASN A 57 -2.56 1.49 -10.69
C ASN A 57 -3.88 2.05 -10.17
N LEU A 58 -4.05 3.35 -10.24
CA LEU A 58 -5.23 4.07 -9.71
C LEU A 58 -6.58 3.63 -10.30
N ASP A 59 -6.60 2.95 -11.45
CA ASP A 59 -7.85 2.49 -12.09
C ASP A 59 -8.33 1.12 -11.56
N ASN A 60 -7.49 0.40 -10.81
CA ASN A 60 -7.86 -0.92 -10.29
C ASN A 60 -9.05 -0.88 -9.33
N LEU A 61 -9.19 0.21 -8.57
CA LEU A 61 -10.33 0.43 -7.68
C LEU A 61 -11.44 1.30 -8.30
N GLY A 62 -11.47 1.41 -9.64
CA GLY A 62 -12.37 2.29 -10.37
C GLY A 62 -13.86 2.00 -10.18
N VAL A 63 -14.26 0.74 -9.93
CA VAL A 63 -15.65 0.40 -9.62
C VAL A 63 -16.05 0.97 -8.26
N LEU A 64 -15.19 0.81 -7.25
CA LEU A 64 -15.42 1.40 -5.93
C LEU A 64 -15.42 2.93 -5.99
N ALA A 65 -14.48 3.50 -6.76
CA ALA A 65 -14.42 4.95 -6.93
C ALA A 65 -15.69 5.57 -7.49
N ARG A 66 -16.27 4.96 -8.54
CA ARG A 66 -17.50 5.47 -9.17
C ARG A 66 -18.73 5.43 -8.26
N ASP A 67 -18.83 4.39 -7.45
CA ASP A 67 -19.93 4.25 -6.49
C ASP A 67 -19.78 5.25 -5.33
N LEU A 68 -18.63 5.24 -4.69
CA LEU A 68 -18.33 6.12 -3.54
C LEU A 68 -18.35 7.62 -3.92
N ASN A 69 -18.03 7.93 -5.18
CA ASN A 69 -18.06 9.31 -5.69
C ASN A 69 -19.47 9.90 -5.75
N GLN A 70 -20.50 9.11 -5.61
CA GLN A 70 -21.88 9.63 -5.52
C GLN A 70 -22.04 10.54 -4.29
N GLN A 71 -21.37 10.25 -3.18
CA GLN A 71 -21.51 10.98 -1.91
C GLN A 71 -20.20 11.59 -1.39
N HIS A 72 -19.03 11.11 -1.85
CA HIS A 72 -17.73 11.56 -1.38
C HIS A 72 -16.88 12.09 -2.53
N SER A 73 -16.05 13.08 -2.27
CA SER A 73 -14.90 13.31 -3.14
C SER A 73 -13.96 12.13 -3.04
N VAL A 74 -13.47 11.62 -4.16
CA VAL A 74 -12.64 10.42 -4.20
C VAL A 74 -11.29 10.74 -4.85
N ILE A 75 -10.21 10.43 -4.15
CA ILE A 75 -8.84 10.52 -4.64
C ILE A 75 -8.37 9.10 -4.97
N LYS A 76 -8.08 8.84 -6.24
CA LYS A 76 -7.38 7.64 -6.67
C LYS A 76 -5.91 7.98 -6.87
N VAL A 77 -4.99 7.17 -6.37
CA VAL A 77 -3.56 7.45 -6.41
C VAL A 77 -2.77 6.29 -7.01
N ASP A 78 -1.76 6.60 -7.81
CA ASP A 78 -0.69 5.68 -8.15
C ASP A 78 0.38 5.74 -7.06
N LEU A 79 0.71 4.63 -6.40
CA LEU A 79 1.83 4.57 -5.46
C LEU A 79 3.17 4.75 -6.19
N ARG A 80 4.23 5.13 -5.44
CA ARG A 80 5.60 5.14 -5.99
C ARG A 80 5.90 3.87 -6.77
N ASN A 81 6.67 3.95 -7.81
CA ASN A 81 7.02 2.84 -8.69
C ASN A 81 5.85 2.21 -9.46
N HIS A 82 4.65 2.80 -9.45
CA HIS A 82 3.46 2.32 -10.15
C HIS A 82 2.82 3.43 -10.98
N GLY A 83 2.10 3.03 -12.03
CA GLY A 83 1.32 3.92 -12.89
C GLY A 83 2.16 5.04 -13.48
N LEU A 84 1.71 6.26 -13.27
CA LEU A 84 2.38 7.50 -13.71
C LEU A 84 3.13 8.20 -12.55
N SER A 85 3.14 7.61 -11.35
CA SER A 85 3.93 8.12 -10.24
C SER A 85 5.44 7.95 -10.47
N PRO A 86 6.26 8.81 -9.84
CA PRO A 86 7.71 8.76 -10.00
C PRO A 86 8.32 7.43 -9.60
N ARG A 87 9.46 7.11 -10.20
CA ARG A 87 10.29 5.93 -9.91
C ARG A 87 11.28 6.23 -8.81
N SER A 88 11.57 5.23 -7.98
CA SER A 88 12.51 5.31 -6.85
C SER A 88 13.08 3.92 -6.59
N ASP A 89 14.30 3.86 -6.06
CA ASP A 89 14.90 2.60 -5.61
C ASP A 89 14.31 2.13 -4.27
N GLU A 90 13.61 3.01 -3.55
CA GLU A 90 12.99 2.72 -2.27
C GLU A 90 11.51 2.33 -2.43
N MET A 91 11.10 1.25 -1.72
CA MET A 91 9.75 0.71 -1.73
C MET A 91 9.29 0.28 -0.33
N SER A 92 9.64 1.06 0.70
CA SER A 92 9.20 0.80 2.08
C SER A 92 7.80 1.35 2.35
N TYR A 93 7.08 0.74 3.31
CA TYR A 93 5.78 1.26 3.75
C TYR A 93 5.88 2.63 4.43
N ALA A 94 7.01 2.92 5.08
CA ALA A 94 7.27 4.25 5.64
C ALA A 94 7.35 5.32 4.54
N ALA A 95 8.06 5.03 3.46
CA ALA A 95 8.17 5.93 2.32
C ALA A 95 6.83 6.09 1.59
N MET A 96 6.07 5.01 1.37
CA MET A 96 4.73 5.09 0.80
C MET A 96 3.77 5.92 1.66
N ALA A 97 3.80 5.74 2.99
CA ALA A 97 2.98 6.52 3.92
C ALA A 97 3.34 8.02 3.86
N GLN A 98 4.64 8.35 3.77
CA GLN A 98 5.09 9.74 3.65
C GLN A 98 4.61 10.39 2.35
N ASP A 99 4.66 9.66 1.22
CA ASP A 99 4.13 10.13 -0.05
C ASP A 99 2.63 10.43 0.04
N LEU A 100 1.86 9.51 0.65
CA LEU A 100 0.42 9.68 0.82
C LEU A 100 0.08 10.86 1.74
N LEU A 101 0.85 11.07 2.81
CA LEU A 101 0.70 12.24 3.68
C LEU A 101 0.96 13.53 2.91
N THR A 102 2.03 13.58 2.13
CA THR A 102 2.36 14.72 1.27
C THR A 102 1.26 14.99 0.25
N LEU A 103 0.66 13.95 -0.34
CA LEU A 103 -0.49 14.11 -1.23
C LEU A 103 -1.68 14.75 -0.51
N LEU A 104 -2.00 14.33 0.71
CA LEU A 104 -3.08 14.94 1.50
C LEU A 104 -2.77 16.41 1.84
N ASP A 105 -1.50 16.75 2.12
CA ASP A 105 -1.06 18.11 2.38
C ASP A 105 -1.15 19.00 1.13
N ASP A 106 -0.65 18.52 -0.01
CA ASP A 106 -0.72 19.23 -1.29
C ASP A 106 -2.18 19.51 -1.71
N LEU A 107 -3.10 18.60 -1.38
CA LEU A 107 -4.53 18.74 -1.64
C LEU A 107 -5.28 19.52 -0.53
N GLN A 108 -4.58 19.96 0.51
CA GLN A 108 -5.16 20.65 1.68
C GLN A 108 -6.30 19.84 2.36
N ILE A 109 -6.19 18.52 2.34
CA ILE A 109 -7.13 17.60 2.97
C ILE A 109 -6.70 17.37 4.41
N ALA A 110 -7.39 17.99 5.36
CA ALA A 110 -7.07 17.87 6.78
C ALA A 110 -7.30 16.45 7.30
N ARG A 111 -8.33 15.76 6.83
CA ARG A 111 -8.72 14.42 7.28
C ARG A 111 -9.43 13.64 6.17
N ALA A 112 -9.14 12.33 6.05
CA ALA A 112 -9.71 11.48 5.01
C ALA A 112 -10.16 10.11 5.55
N ILE A 113 -11.04 9.45 4.82
CA ILE A 113 -11.27 8.01 4.90
C ILE A 113 -10.25 7.37 3.96
N VAL A 114 -9.55 6.33 4.42
CA VAL A 114 -8.53 5.66 3.60
C VAL A 114 -8.94 4.22 3.34
N ILE A 115 -8.91 3.81 2.08
CA ILE A 115 -9.27 2.46 1.62
C ILE A 115 -8.10 1.93 0.80
N GLY A 116 -7.48 0.85 1.24
CA GLY A 116 -6.35 0.24 0.55
C GLY A 116 -6.54 -1.26 0.29
N HIS A 117 -6.15 -1.71 -0.91
CA HIS A 117 -6.13 -3.12 -1.27
C HIS A 117 -4.72 -3.68 -1.18
N SER A 118 -4.54 -4.84 -0.55
CA SER A 118 -3.28 -5.58 -0.52
C SER A 118 -2.10 -4.70 -0.03
N MET A 119 -1.03 -4.53 -0.82
CA MET A 119 0.07 -3.60 -0.54
C MET A 119 -0.44 -2.18 -0.18
N GLY A 120 -1.46 -1.68 -0.90
CA GLY A 120 -2.09 -0.40 -0.58
C GLY A 120 -2.77 -0.39 0.80
N GLY A 121 -3.28 -1.53 1.26
CA GLY A 121 -3.80 -1.70 2.61
C GLY A 121 -2.70 -1.58 3.67
N LYS A 122 -1.52 -2.17 3.43
CA LYS A 122 -0.35 -1.98 4.32
C LYS A 122 0.16 -0.54 4.30
N ALA A 123 0.20 0.12 3.13
CA ALA A 123 0.54 1.54 3.04
C ALA A 123 -0.45 2.42 3.84
N ALA A 124 -1.76 2.11 3.75
CA ALA A 124 -2.80 2.78 4.54
C ALA A 124 -2.62 2.56 6.06
N MET A 125 -2.30 1.33 6.48
CA MET A 125 -2.01 1.02 7.88
C MET A 125 -0.73 1.73 8.38
N ALA A 126 0.31 1.82 7.56
CA ALA A 126 1.52 2.59 7.89
C ALA A 126 1.23 4.10 8.01
N LEU A 127 0.33 4.63 7.20
CA LEU A 127 -0.10 6.03 7.27
C LEU A 127 -0.79 6.34 8.61
N THR A 128 -1.53 5.40 9.21
CA THR A 128 -2.13 5.61 10.55
C THR A 128 -1.08 5.78 11.65
N ALA A 129 0.09 5.15 11.51
CA ALA A 129 1.19 5.33 12.45
C ALA A 129 1.91 6.67 12.27
N LEU A 130 2.03 7.12 11.02
CA LEU A 130 2.72 8.37 10.68
C LEU A 130 1.87 9.61 11.01
N ALA A 131 0.58 9.55 10.72
CA ALA A 131 -0.34 10.68 10.84
C ALA A 131 -1.72 10.22 11.36
N PRO A 132 -1.81 9.77 12.63
CA PRO A 132 -3.01 9.14 13.18
C PRO A 132 -4.26 10.01 13.12
N ASP A 133 -4.12 11.32 13.29
CA ASP A 133 -5.24 12.28 13.32
C ASP A 133 -5.74 12.63 11.91
N ARG A 134 -4.97 12.31 10.87
CA ARG A 134 -5.33 12.59 9.47
C ARG A 134 -6.30 11.55 8.90
N ILE A 135 -6.47 10.41 9.58
CA ILE A 135 -7.29 9.30 9.13
C ILE A 135 -8.54 9.22 10.00
N ALA A 136 -9.70 9.35 9.39
CA ALA A 136 -10.99 9.28 10.08
C ALA A 136 -11.47 7.85 10.26
N ARG A 137 -11.35 7.03 9.21
CA ARG A 137 -11.71 5.63 9.13
C ARG A 137 -10.77 4.91 8.18
N LEU A 138 -10.47 3.66 8.47
CA LEU A 138 -9.61 2.82 7.64
C LEU A 138 -10.38 1.61 7.12
N VAL A 139 -10.26 1.34 5.83
CA VAL A 139 -10.73 0.09 5.20
C VAL A 139 -9.55 -0.62 4.57
N VAL A 140 -9.30 -1.83 4.98
CA VAL A 140 -8.22 -2.69 4.49
C VAL A 140 -8.83 -3.86 3.73
N ILE A 141 -8.54 -3.96 2.45
CA ILE A 141 -9.07 -5.02 1.59
C ILE A 141 -7.98 -6.08 1.39
N ASP A 142 -8.24 -7.23 1.94
CA ASP A 142 -7.55 -8.52 1.79
C ASP A 142 -6.03 -8.50 2.04
N ILE A 143 -5.64 -7.94 3.17
CA ILE A 143 -4.29 -8.00 3.70
C ILE A 143 -4.31 -7.87 5.22
N ALA A 144 -3.35 -8.47 5.92
CA ALA A 144 -3.18 -8.35 7.37
C ALA A 144 -1.91 -7.56 7.74
N PRO A 145 -1.86 -6.94 8.93
CA PRO A 145 -0.67 -6.23 9.44
C PRO A 145 0.37 -7.20 10.00
N VAL A 146 0.88 -8.08 9.11
CA VAL A 146 1.88 -9.11 9.42
C VAL A 146 2.90 -9.23 8.29
N ALA A 147 4.09 -9.75 8.59
CA ALA A 147 5.03 -10.22 7.59
C ALA A 147 4.58 -11.61 7.09
N TYR A 148 4.52 -11.79 5.78
CA TYR A 148 4.17 -13.07 5.17
C TYR A 148 5.41 -13.93 4.98
N PRO A 149 5.37 -15.21 5.40
CA PRO A 149 6.55 -16.08 5.32
C PRO A 149 6.85 -16.57 3.90
N SER A 150 5.85 -16.59 3.02
CA SER A 150 5.93 -17.17 1.68
C SER A 150 6.00 -16.09 0.60
N ARG A 151 6.75 -16.39 -0.45
CA ARG A 151 6.84 -15.58 -1.66
C ARG A 151 5.74 -16.02 -2.64
N HIS A 152 4.57 -15.43 -2.54
CA HIS A 152 3.40 -15.81 -3.36
C HIS A 152 3.41 -15.25 -4.80
N HIS A 153 4.39 -14.42 -5.17
CA HIS A 153 4.43 -13.74 -6.47
C HIS A 153 5.64 -14.12 -7.32
N ASP A 154 6.37 -15.18 -6.98
CA ASP A 154 7.58 -15.57 -7.74
C ASP A 154 7.25 -15.95 -9.18
N ASP A 155 6.15 -16.68 -9.42
CA ASP A 155 5.68 -17.02 -10.77
C ASP A 155 5.21 -15.78 -11.54
N ILE A 156 4.60 -14.82 -10.84
CA ILE A 156 4.23 -13.52 -11.43
C ILE A 156 5.48 -12.77 -11.87
N PHE A 157 6.50 -12.66 -11.03
CA PHE A 157 7.76 -12.01 -11.40
C PHE A 157 8.44 -12.71 -12.57
N ALA A 158 8.43 -14.04 -12.61
CA ALA A 158 8.96 -14.81 -13.74
C ALA A 158 8.21 -14.51 -15.04
N ALA A 159 6.87 -14.50 -15.00
CA ALA A 159 6.03 -14.16 -16.16
C ALA A 159 6.29 -12.73 -16.67
N LEU A 160 6.34 -11.75 -15.74
CA LEU A 160 6.58 -10.34 -16.10
C LEU A 160 7.96 -10.12 -16.71
N THR A 161 8.98 -10.79 -16.17
CA THR A 161 10.34 -10.75 -16.67
C THR A 161 10.43 -11.37 -18.06
N ALA A 162 9.82 -12.56 -18.27
CA ALA A 162 9.81 -13.23 -19.55
C ALA A 162 9.18 -12.38 -20.66
N VAL A 163 8.08 -11.67 -20.34
CA VAL A 163 7.44 -10.74 -21.30
C VAL A 163 8.38 -9.59 -21.66
N SER A 164 9.09 -9.03 -20.68
CA SER A 164 10.06 -7.95 -20.90
C SER A 164 11.25 -8.41 -21.75
N ASP A 165 11.82 -9.57 -21.41
CA ASP A 165 13.00 -10.13 -22.11
C ASP A 165 12.69 -10.53 -23.56
N ALA A 166 11.44 -10.98 -23.81
CA ALA A 166 10.97 -11.29 -25.16
C ALA A 166 10.68 -10.03 -26.02
N GLY A 167 10.75 -8.82 -25.44
CA GLY A 167 10.51 -7.58 -26.14
C GLY A 167 9.10 -7.45 -26.75
N LEU A 168 8.11 -8.12 -26.14
CA LEU A 168 6.73 -8.13 -26.64
C LEU A 168 6.09 -6.75 -26.47
N THR A 169 5.40 -6.28 -27.52
CA THR A 169 4.71 -4.98 -27.48
C THR A 169 3.18 -5.11 -27.46
N GLN A 170 2.67 -6.28 -27.86
CA GLN A 170 1.24 -6.53 -27.99
C GLN A 170 0.73 -7.32 -26.77
N ARG A 171 -0.37 -6.83 -26.17
CA ARG A 171 -1.00 -7.47 -24.99
C ARG A 171 -1.40 -8.92 -25.25
N GLN A 172 -1.85 -9.27 -26.45
CA GLN A 172 -2.24 -10.63 -26.77
C GLN A 172 -1.05 -11.60 -26.74
N GLN A 173 0.10 -11.18 -27.27
CA GLN A 173 1.33 -11.97 -27.25
C GLN A 173 1.88 -12.10 -25.82
N ALA A 174 1.86 -11.00 -25.06
CA ALA A 174 2.22 -11.03 -23.65
C ALA A 174 1.32 -11.98 -22.85
N ALA A 175 -0.01 -11.93 -23.04
CA ALA A 175 -0.94 -12.86 -22.41
C ALA A 175 -0.63 -14.32 -22.75
N GLN A 176 -0.30 -14.61 -24.02
CA GLN A 176 0.03 -15.96 -24.44
C GLN A 176 1.27 -16.49 -23.73
N LEU A 177 2.34 -15.68 -23.63
CA LEU A 177 3.56 -16.07 -22.93
C LEU A 177 3.34 -16.23 -21.42
N MET A 178 2.53 -15.35 -20.80
CA MET A 178 2.26 -15.41 -19.36
C MET A 178 1.52 -16.70 -18.93
N ARG A 179 0.75 -17.34 -19.83
CA ARG A 179 0.07 -18.62 -19.55
C ARG A 179 1.03 -19.79 -19.37
N ASP A 180 2.28 -19.66 -19.78
CA ASP A 180 3.32 -20.67 -19.50
C ASP A 180 3.80 -20.60 -18.04
N TYR A 181 3.46 -19.54 -17.31
CA TYR A 181 3.88 -19.28 -15.93
C TYR A 181 2.70 -19.19 -14.95
N LEU A 182 1.52 -18.80 -15.42
CA LEU A 182 0.37 -18.46 -14.58
C LEU A 182 -0.89 -19.21 -15.05
N ASP A 183 -1.52 -19.94 -14.14
CA ASP A 183 -2.74 -20.70 -14.41
C ASP A 183 -4.02 -19.83 -14.39
N GLU A 184 -4.00 -18.70 -13.65
CA GLU A 184 -5.17 -17.88 -13.43
C GLU A 184 -5.30 -16.75 -14.47
N GLU A 185 -6.22 -16.91 -15.42
CA GLU A 185 -6.48 -15.90 -16.46
C GLU A 185 -6.84 -14.52 -15.86
N GLY A 186 -7.54 -14.50 -14.73
CA GLY A 186 -7.87 -13.25 -14.02
C GLY A 186 -6.65 -12.46 -13.58
N VAL A 187 -5.59 -13.17 -13.13
CA VAL A 187 -4.29 -12.57 -12.75
C VAL A 187 -3.60 -12.00 -13.98
N ILE A 188 -3.54 -12.78 -15.07
CA ILE A 188 -2.94 -12.33 -16.34
C ILE A 188 -3.61 -11.04 -16.83
N GLN A 189 -4.95 -11.02 -16.86
CA GLN A 189 -5.70 -9.84 -17.32
C GLN A 189 -5.53 -8.65 -16.36
N PHE A 190 -5.40 -8.87 -15.06
CA PHE A 190 -5.07 -7.82 -14.09
C PHE A 190 -3.71 -7.21 -14.38
N LEU A 191 -2.67 -8.01 -14.53
CA LEU A 191 -1.30 -7.56 -14.80
C LEU A 191 -1.22 -6.78 -16.13
N LEU A 192 -1.88 -7.27 -17.16
CA LEU A 192 -1.92 -6.64 -18.48
C LEU A 192 -2.61 -5.27 -18.51
N LYS A 193 -3.40 -4.89 -17.51
CA LYS A 193 -3.89 -3.51 -17.38
C LYS A 193 -2.76 -2.50 -17.23
N SER A 194 -1.64 -2.92 -16.66
CA SER A 194 -0.43 -2.12 -16.50
C SER A 194 0.59 -2.31 -17.64
N PHE A 195 0.27 -3.10 -18.68
CA PHE A 195 1.12 -3.30 -19.85
C PHE A 195 0.72 -2.37 -20.99
N HIS A 196 1.65 -1.53 -21.43
CA HIS A 196 1.40 -0.54 -22.48
C HIS A 196 2.58 -0.43 -23.45
N GLN A 197 2.35 -0.74 -24.71
CA GLN A 197 3.35 -0.62 -25.80
C GLN A 197 4.71 -1.28 -25.48
N GLY A 198 4.68 -2.45 -24.83
CA GLY A 198 5.89 -3.18 -24.49
C GLY A 198 6.49 -2.85 -23.13
N GLU A 199 5.88 -1.92 -22.38
CA GLU A 199 6.38 -1.50 -21.07
C GLU A 199 5.38 -1.78 -19.96
N TRP A 200 5.88 -2.20 -18.81
CA TRP A 200 5.12 -2.26 -17.58
C TRP A 200 5.04 -0.88 -16.94
N ARG A 201 3.83 -0.42 -16.62
CA ARG A 201 3.60 0.82 -15.85
C ARG A 201 3.91 0.67 -14.38
N PHE A 202 4.82 -0.22 -14.03
CA PHE A 202 5.44 -0.35 -12.72
C PHE A 202 6.93 -0.66 -12.87
N ASN A 203 7.70 -0.33 -11.86
CA ASN A 203 9.16 -0.49 -11.86
C ASN A 203 9.53 -1.92 -11.49
N LEU A 204 9.39 -2.87 -12.43
CA LEU A 204 9.57 -4.30 -12.18
C LEU A 204 10.89 -4.64 -11.45
N PRO A 205 12.07 -4.13 -11.87
CA PRO A 205 13.33 -4.43 -11.18
C PRO A 205 13.32 -4.00 -9.72
N VAL A 206 12.80 -2.82 -9.41
CA VAL A 206 12.76 -2.31 -8.04
C VAL A 206 11.75 -3.07 -7.19
N LEU A 207 10.58 -3.41 -7.74
CA LEU A 207 9.58 -4.22 -7.02
C LEU A 207 10.15 -5.60 -6.68
N PHE A 208 10.88 -6.21 -7.61
CA PHE A 208 11.55 -7.49 -7.35
C PHE A 208 12.63 -7.38 -6.28
N ALA A 209 13.52 -6.37 -6.38
CA ALA A 209 14.59 -6.14 -5.42
C ALA A 209 14.06 -5.84 -4.00
N ASN A 210 12.92 -5.14 -3.90
CA ASN A 210 12.29 -4.76 -2.63
C ASN A 210 11.17 -5.73 -2.19
N TYR A 211 11.01 -6.88 -2.85
CA TYR A 211 9.88 -7.76 -2.58
C TYR A 211 9.82 -8.25 -1.13
N ALA A 212 10.96 -8.48 -0.49
CA ALA A 212 11.02 -8.85 0.93
C ALA A 212 10.44 -7.73 1.85
N ALA A 213 10.64 -6.47 1.51
CA ALA A 213 10.04 -5.35 2.23
C ALA A 213 8.52 -5.25 1.97
N ILE A 214 8.07 -5.56 0.73
CA ILE A 214 6.65 -5.53 0.34
C ILE A 214 5.84 -6.62 1.06
N ILE A 215 6.36 -7.84 1.17
CA ILE A 215 5.69 -8.91 1.94
C ILE A 215 5.92 -8.76 3.45
N GLY A 216 6.98 -8.05 3.84
CA GLY A 216 7.31 -7.75 5.22
C GLY A 216 6.29 -6.84 5.90
N TRP A 217 6.42 -6.74 7.22
CA TRP A 217 5.66 -5.79 8.03
C TRP A 217 6.42 -5.47 9.31
N ARG A 218 6.41 -4.21 9.68
CA ARG A 218 6.81 -3.75 11.01
C ARG A 218 5.57 -3.31 11.76
N GLU A 219 5.31 -3.90 12.92
CA GLU A 219 4.14 -3.55 13.73
C GLU A 219 4.07 -2.04 13.98
N VAL A 220 2.87 -1.51 13.83
CA VAL A 220 2.58 -0.10 14.09
C VAL A 220 1.99 0.07 15.49
N PRO A 221 2.11 1.26 16.11
CA PRO A 221 1.41 1.57 17.34
C PRO A 221 -0.11 1.34 17.19
N ALA A 222 -0.76 0.93 18.29
CA ALA A 222 -2.21 0.71 18.27
C ALA A 222 -2.94 1.98 17.85
N TRP A 223 -3.78 1.85 16.83
CA TRP A 223 -4.61 2.93 16.31
C TRP A 223 -6.09 2.67 16.66
N PRO A 224 -6.63 3.27 17.73
CA PRO A 224 -7.93 2.94 18.30
C PRO A 224 -9.09 3.69 17.62
N HIS A 225 -9.17 3.58 16.30
CA HIS A 225 -10.21 4.21 15.50
C HIS A 225 -10.94 3.17 14.63
N PRO A 226 -12.13 3.50 14.11
CA PRO A 226 -12.92 2.58 13.30
C PRO A 226 -12.13 2.02 12.11
N THR A 227 -11.98 0.69 12.09
CA THR A 227 -11.27 -0.04 11.03
C THR A 227 -12.12 -1.20 10.52
N LEU A 228 -12.19 -1.36 9.20
CA LEU A 228 -12.84 -2.49 8.54
C LEU A 228 -11.81 -3.30 7.77
N PHE A 229 -11.69 -4.58 8.08
CA PHE A 229 -10.97 -5.55 7.26
C PHE A 229 -11.98 -6.32 6.40
N ILE A 230 -11.85 -6.26 5.08
CA ILE A 230 -12.63 -7.05 4.12
C ILE A 230 -11.71 -8.15 3.59
N ARG A 231 -12.12 -9.42 3.74
CA ARG A 231 -11.33 -10.56 3.26
C ARG A 231 -12.07 -11.39 2.23
N GLY A 232 -11.34 -12.00 1.32
CA GLY A 232 -11.84 -13.07 0.46
C GLY A 232 -11.95 -14.37 1.25
N GLY A 233 -13.08 -15.09 1.09
CA GLY A 233 -13.30 -16.34 1.81
C GLY A 233 -12.35 -17.47 1.39
N LEU A 234 -11.75 -17.37 0.20
CA LEU A 234 -10.74 -18.31 -0.33
C LEU A 234 -9.32 -17.75 -0.27
N SER A 235 -9.15 -16.52 0.24
CA SER A 235 -7.85 -15.86 0.32
C SER A 235 -7.06 -16.28 1.57
N GLU A 236 -5.75 -16.45 1.41
CA GLU A 236 -4.82 -16.76 2.49
C GLU A 236 -4.22 -15.51 3.17
N TYR A 237 -4.51 -14.29 2.66
CA TYR A 237 -3.91 -13.06 3.17
C TYR A 237 -4.48 -12.56 4.49
N VAL A 238 -5.71 -12.97 4.85
CA VAL A 238 -6.33 -12.62 6.13
C VAL A 238 -6.84 -13.89 6.81
N GLN A 239 -5.91 -14.62 7.43
CA GLN A 239 -6.20 -15.87 8.14
C GLN A 239 -6.62 -15.62 9.58
N ASN A 240 -7.30 -16.61 10.18
CA ASN A 240 -7.66 -16.56 11.60
C ASN A 240 -6.44 -16.46 12.52
N SER A 241 -5.29 -17.01 12.12
CA SER A 241 -4.01 -16.90 12.82
C SER A 241 -3.49 -15.47 12.97
N TYR A 242 -3.94 -14.53 12.14
CA TYR A 242 -3.53 -13.12 12.18
C TYR A 242 -4.46 -12.24 13.06
N ARG A 243 -5.50 -12.83 13.64
CA ARG A 243 -6.51 -12.12 14.43
C ARG A 243 -5.90 -11.30 15.57
N ASP A 244 -4.96 -11.89 16.30
CA ASP A 244 -4.33 -11.20 17.43
C ASP A 244 -3.43 -10.04 16.98
N ALA A 245 -2.72 -10.21 15.86
CA ALA A 245 -1.92 -9.14 15.28
C ALA A 245 -2.79 -7.96 14.81
N ILE A 246 -3.96 -8.25 14.23
CA ILE A 246 -4.95 -7.24 13.85
C ILE A 246 -5.47 -6.53 15.10
N ALA A 247 -5.89 -7.27 16.13
CA ALA A 247 -6.48 -6.69 17.35
C ALA A 247 -5.49 -5.83 18.13
N ARG A 248 -4.20 -6.19 18.16
CA ARG A 248 -3.17 -5.38 18.84
C ARG A 248 -2.97 -4.04 18.15
N GLN A 249 -2.93 -4.00 16.82
CA GLN A 249 -2.62 -2.79 16.05
C GLN A 249 -3.88 -1.97 15.74
N PHE A 250 -5.03 -2.62 15.59
CA PHE A 250 -6.32 -2.00 15.26
C PHE A 250 -7.42 -2.51 16.20
N PRO A 251 -7.46 -2.04 17.46
CA PRO A 251 -8.35 -2.60 18.49
C PRO A 251 -9.84 -2.40 18.22
N GLN A 252 -10.23 -1.46 17.34
CA GLN A 252 -11.62 -1.28 16.89
C GLN A 252 -11.90 -1.94 15.54
N ALA A 253 -11.05 -2.89 15.11
CA ALA A 253 -11.23 -3.58 13.85
C ALA A 253 -12.50 -4.45 13.83
N ARG A 254 -13.21 -4.38 12.71
CA ARG A 254 -14.28 -5.30 12.33
C ARG A 254 -13.86 -6.06 11.08
N ALA A 255 -14.22 -7.31 10.97
CA ALA A 255 -13.96 -8.13 9.78
C ALA A 255 -15.24 -8.41 9.02
N TYR A 256 -15.15 -8.39 7.70
CA TYR A 256 -16.21 -8.80 6.79
C TYR A 256 -15.63 -9.77 5.76
N GLU A 257 -16.22 -10.97 5.67
CA GLU A 257 -15.81 -11.99 4.70
C GLU A 257 -16.72 -11.95 3.48
N VAL A 258 -16.13 -11.96 2.30
CA VAL A 258 -16.84 -12.14 1.03
C VAL A 258 -16.62 -13.59 0.58
N ALA A 259 -17.61 -14.44 0.83
CA ALA A 259 -17.52 -15.87 0.53
C ALA A 259 -17.28 -16.13 -0.97
N GLY A 260 -16.45 -17.13 -1.27
CA GLY A 260 -16.15 -17.58 -2.64
C GLY A 260 -15.44 -16.53 -3.49
N THR A 261 -14.57 -15.73 -2.88
CA THR A 261 -13.63 -14.83 -3.56
C THR A 261 -12.21 -15.07 -3.09
N GLY A 262 -11.26 -14.86 -3.98
CA GLY A 262 -9.83 -14.87 -3.71
C GLY A 262 -9.32 -13.50 -3.26
N HIS A 263 -8.06 -13.21 -3.63
CA HIS A 263 -7.37 -11.97 -3.24
C HIS A 263 -7.94 -10.69 -3.88
N TRP A 264 -8.49 -10.79 -5.08
CA TRP A 264 -9.06 -9.64 -5.80
C TRP A 264 -10.55 -9.43 -5.50
N VAL A 265 -10.91 -9.48 -4.20
CA VAL A 265 -12.28 -9.37 -3.68
C VAL A 265 -13.09 -8.26 -4.33
N HIS A 266 -12.45 -7.08 -4.49
CA HIS A 266 -13.06 -5.88 -5.08
C HIS A 266 -13.32 -5.99 -6.58
N ALA A 267 -12.61 -6.87 -7.28
CA ALA A 267 -12.82 -7.14 -8.70
C ALA A 267 -13.81 -8.29 -8.91
N GLU A 268 -13.75 -9.33 -8.08
CA GLU A 268 -14.59 -10.51 -8.17
C GLU A 268 -16.03 -10.25 -7.72
N LYS A 269 -16.22 -9.56 -6.59
CA LYS A 269 -17.55 -9.24 -6.03
C LYS A 269 -17.63 -7.79 -5.54
N PRO A 270 -17.51 -6.78 -6.42
CA PRO A 270 -17.48 -5.37 -6.04
C PRO A 270 -18.70 -4.93 -5.24
N GLN A 271 -19.89 -5.44 -5.55
CA GLN A 271 -21.11 -5.07 -4.84
C GLN A 271 -21.12 -5.56 -3.39
N ALA A 272 -20.51 -6.70 -3.09
CA ALA A 272 -20.40 -7.18 -1.71
C ALA A 272 -19.43 -6.30 -0.90
N VAL A 273 -18.31 -5.90 -1.52
CA VAL A 273 -17.33 -4.97 -0.95
C VAL A 273 -17.98 -3.62 -0.68
N LEU A 274 -18.69 -3.06 -1.66
CA LEU A 274 -19.39 -1.78 -1.52
C LEU A 274 -20.43 -1.80 -0.39
N ARG A 275 -21.26 -2.85 -0.32
CA ARG A 275 -22.23 -2.99 0.81
C ARG A 275 -21.53 -2.99 2.17
N ALA A 276 -20.37 -3.65 2.29
CA ALA A 276 -19.60 -3.66 3.53
C ALA A 276 -19.07 -2.27 3.87
N ILE A 277 -18.55 -1.55 2.86
CA ILE A 277 -18.02 -0.18 3.02
C ILE A 277 -19.15 0.77 3.40
N HIS A 278 -20.29 0.81 2.67
CA HIS A 278 -21.43 1.69 2.96
C HIS A 278 -21.95 1.48 4.37
N ARG A 279 -22.16 0.22 4.79
CA ARG A 279 -22.56 -0.10 6.16
C ARG A 279 -21.55 0.40 7.19
N PHE A 280 -20.27 0.28 6.91
CA PHE A 280 -19.20 0.76 7.81
C PHE A 280 -19.15 2.28 7.88
N LEU A 281 -19.45 2.97 6.79
CA LEU A 281 -19.52 4.43 6.75
C LEU A 281 -20.82 4.98 7.36
N GLY A 282 -21.80 4.13 7.68
CA GLY A 282 -23.11 4.54 8.21
C GLY A 282 -24.05 5.07 7.11
N GLN A 283 -23.82 4.64 5.87
CA GLN A 283 -24.65 4.96 4.70
C GLN A 283 -25.70 3.87 4.49
N PRO A 284 -26.88 4.20 3.98
CA PRO A 284 -27.95 3.23 3.71
C PRO A 284 -27.61 2.23 2.59
#